data_fea0aad0e0920fa030fde88b1f26f3d2
#
_entry.id   fea0aad0e0920fa030fde88b1f26f3d2
#
_cell.length_a   1.000
_cell.length_b   1.000
_cell.length_c   1.000
_cell.angle_alpha   90.00
_cell.angle_beta   90.00
_cell.angle_gamma   90.00
#
_symmetry.space_group_name_H-M   'P 1'
#
loop_
_entity.id
_entity.type
_entity.pdbx_description
1 polymer ?
#
loop_
_entity_poly.entity_id
_entity_poly.type
_entity_poly.pdbx_seq_one_letter_code
_entity_poly.pdbx_strand_id
1 'polypeptide(L)'
;MSTDVYIKSGEQPRYFSFSGTNSTASVASSTAVYKESPFSSFQAIVSGTGSVSATVGIQVSNENETGQGTNSNWITISTITLTGTTTATDGFTTIAPWRFVRANVTAVSGTVRIIMGV
;
A
#
# COMPACT_ATOMS: atom_id res chain seq x y z
N MET A 1 -20.30 20.03 -9.06
CA MET A 1 -20.18 19.69 -8.51
C MET A 1 -20.05 19.35 -7.81
N SER A 2 -20.08 19.31 -7.55
CA SER A 2 -19.87 19.20 -6.66
C SER A 2 -19.78 18.40 -6.17
N THR A 3 -19.44 18.19 -6.24
CA THR A 3 -19.32 17.50 -5.58
C THR A 3 -19.35 17.27 -4.50
N ASP A 4 -19.89 17.13 -4.11
CA ASP A 4 -19.99 17.17 -2.85
C ASP A 4 -19.76 15.99 -2.16
N VAL A 5 -18.61 15.79 -1.71
CA VAL A 5 -18.24 14.69 -0.93
C VAL A 5 -18.47 15.05 0.48
N TYR A 6 -19.31 14.31 1.14
CA TYR A 6 -19.56 14.53 2.48
C TYR A 6 -18.68 13.64 3.28
N ILE A 7 -17.80 14.25 3.99
CA ILE A 7 -16.82 13.53 4.76
C ILE A 7 -17.15 13.73 6.21
N LYS A 8 -17.34 12.64 6.91
CA LYS A 8 -17.59 12.71 8.32
C LYS A 8 -16.32 12.89 9.07
N SER A 9 -16.29 13.83 9.95
CA SER A 9 -15.16 14.06 10.79
C SER A 9 -14.82 12.81 11.60
N GLY A 10 -13.57 12.45 11.63
CA GLY A 10 -13.09 11.32 12.41
C GLY A 10 -13.20 9.97 11.74
N GLU A 11 -13.84 9.90 10.57
CA GLU A 11 -13.99 8.63 9.88
C GLU A 11 -13.30 8.58 8.55
N GLN A 12 -12.84 9.71 8.08
CA GLN A 12 -12.22 9.79 6.78
C GLN A 12 -10.81 9.26 6.85
N PRO A 13 -10.43 8.33 5.97
CA PRO A 13 -9.06 7.89 5.91
C PRO A 13 -8.18 8.98 5.32
N ARG A 14 -6.94 9.01 5.75
CA ARG A 14 -5.91 9.85 5.15
C ARG A 14 -5.24 9.05 4.05
N TYR A 15 -4.73 9.76 3.03
CA TYR A 15 -4.13 9.09 1.89
C TYR A 15 -2.63 9.32 1.86
N PHE A 16 -1.90 8.25 1.66
CA PHE A 16 -0.46 8.24 1.58
C PHE A 16 -0.03 7.51 0.32
N SER A 17 1.04 7.95 -0.32
CA SER A 17 1.57 7.23 -1.45
C SER A 17 3.03 6.88 -1.22
N PHE A 18 3.41 5.74 -1.77
CA PHE A 18 4.76 5.24 -1.70
C PHE A 18 5.14 4.76 -3.10
N SER A 19 6.31 5.15 -3.57
CA SER A 19 6.78 4.77 -4.89
C SER A 19 8.02 3.91 -4.79
N GLY A 20 7.96 2.76 -5.46
CA GLY A 20 9.10 1.88 -5.61
C GLY A 20 9.52 1.86 -7.06
N THR A 21 10.81 2.02 -7.31
CA THR A 21 11.30 1.94 -8.66
C THR A 21 11.82 0.57 -8.96
N ASN A 22 11.79 0.25 -10.25
CA ASN A 22 12.36 -0.93 -10.68
C ASN A 22 13.73 -1.09 -10.32
N SER A 23 14.03 -2.15 -9.82
CA SER A 23 15.26 -2.76 -10.16
C SER A 23 15.07 -4.20 -9.84
N THR A 24 15.90 -5.01 -10.34
CA THR A 24 15.86 -6.42 -10.03
C THR A 24 15.99 -6.67 -8.54
N ALA A 25 16.27 -5.65 -7.79
CA ALA A 25 16.49 -5.79 -6.36
C ALA A 25 15.54 -4.93 -5.54
N SER A 26 14.54 -4.37 -6.15
CA SER A 26 13.68 -3.45 -5.43
C SER A 26 12.70 -4.14 -4.57
N VAL A 27 13.16 -4.58 -3.48
CA VAL A 27 12.31 -5.04 -2.40
C VAL A 27 12.37 -3.95 -1.35
N ALA A 28 11.25 -3.33 -1.11
CA ALA A 28 11.23 -2.20 -0.20
C ALA A 28 9.90 -2.11 0.53
N SER A 29 9.97 -1.74 1.78
CA SER A 29 8.79 -1.42 2.56
C SER A 29 8.61 0.07 2.63
N SER A 30 7.38 0.52 2.57
CA SER A 30 7.06 1.91 2.82
C SER A 30 7.31 2.22 4.29
N THR A 31 7.30 3.50 4.61
CA THR A 31 7.26 3.94 6.01
C THR A 31 5.96 3.43 6.63
N ALA A 32 6.02 3.02 7.87
CA ALA A 32 4.84 2.63 8.62
C ALA A 32 3.96 3.86 8.86
N VAL A 33 2.68 3.71 8.63
CA VAL A 33 1.72 4.79 8.77
C VAL A 33 0.73 4.43 9.86
N TYR A 34 0.50 5.37 10.78
CA TYR A 34 -0.49 5.19 11.83
C TYR A 34 -1.89 5.28 11.22
N LYS A 35 -2.72 4.28 11.48
CA LYS A 35 -4.08 4.25 10.96
C LYS A 35 -4.99 5.05 11.87
N GLU A 36 -5.74 5.96 11.27
CA GLU A 36 -6.73 6.75 12.00
C GLU A 36 -8.15 6.30 11.72
N SER A 37 -8.33 5.49 10.68
CA SER A 37 -9.64 4.98 10.34
C SER A 37 -9.60 3.46 10.31
N PRO A 38 -10.67 2.77 10.76
CA PRO A 38 -10.74 1.33 10.59
C PRO A 38 -10.95 0.93 9.12
N PHE A 39 -11.44 1.86 8.30
CA PHE A 39 -11.63 1.59 6.89
C PHE A 39 -10.35 1.85 6.14
N SER A 40 -10.03 1.00 5.19
CA SER A 40 -8.79 1.11 4.44
C SER A 40 -9.03 0.81 2.98
N SER A 41 -8.32 1.54 2.13
CA SER A 41 -8.28 1.26 0.71
C SER A 41 -6.83 1.23 0.25
N PHE A 42 -6.53 0.35 -0.68
CA PHE A 42 -5.18 0.20 -1.18
C PHE A 42 -5.23 0.06 -2.70
N GLN A 43 -4.40 0.81 -3.38
CA GLN A 43 -4.28 0.75 -4.82
C GLN A 43 -2.82 0.70 -5.18
N ALA A 44 -2.45 -0.16 -6.10
CA ALA A 44 -1.11 -0.22 -6.65
C ALA A 44 -1.19 0.00 -8.15
N ILE A 45 -0.27 0.76 -8.68
CA ILE A 45 -0.17 1.09 -10.10
C ILE A 45 1.26 0.84 -10.51
N VAL A 46 1.47 -0.03 -11.49
CA VAL A 46 2.80 -0.24 -12.06
C VAL A 46 2.82 0.28 -13.48
N SER A 47 3.92 0.91 -13.87
CA SER A 47 4.09 1.45 -15.21
C SER A 47 5.52 1.25 -15.67
N GLY A 48 5.70 1.23 -17.00
CA GLY A 48 7.00 1.07 -17.62
C GLY A 48 6.90 1.13 -19.12
N THR A 49 7.97 0.71 -19.79
CA THR A 49 8.07 0.82 -21.25
C THR A 49 7.85 -0.50 -21.97
N GLY A 50 7.58 -1.56 -21.25
CA GLY A 50 7.34 -2.88 -21.83
C GLY A 50 6.50 -3.68 -20.86
N SER A 51 6.79 -4.95 -20.72
CA SER A 51 6.10 -5.79 -19.76
C SER A 51 6.40 -5.31 -18.35
N VAL A 52 5.36 -5.13 -17.56
CA VAL A 52 5.47 -4.64 -16.18
C VAL A 52 4.82 -5.64 -15.24
N SER A 53 5.32 -5.68 -14.02
CA SER A 53 4.76 -6.52 -12.99
C SER A 53 5.12 -5.97 -11.63
N ALA A 54 4.31 -6.28 -10.63
CA ALA A 54 4.61 -5.94 -9.26
C ALA A 54 3.88 -6.87 -8.32
N THR A 55 4.50 -7.15 -7.19
CA THR A 55 3.88 -7.87 -6.10
C THR A 55 4.04 -7.04 -4.84
N VAL A 56 2.93 -6.66 -4.26
CA VAL A 56 2.89 -5.75 -3.11
C VAL A 56 2.10 -6.41 -2.00
N GLY A 57 2.75 -6.65 -0.88
CA GLY A 57 2.08 -7.12 0.32
C GLY A 57 1.64 -5.94 1.16
N ILE A 58 0.40 -5.96 1.61
CA ILE A 58 -0.09 -4.99 2.57
C ILE A 58 0.08 -5.59 3.95
N GLN A 59 0.83 -4.92 4.80
CA GLN A 59 1.21 -5.42 6.10
C GLN A 59 0.72 -4.51 7.19
N VAL A 60 0.34 -5.12 8.30
CA VAL A 60 -0.19 -4.40 9.46
C VAL A 60 0.51 -4.87 10.72
N SER A 61 0.50 -4.01 11.73
CA SER A 61 1.07 -4.34 13.03
C SER A 61 0.43 -3.49 14.11
N ASN A 62 0.30 -4.05 15.29
CA ASN A 62 -0.06 -3.28 16.48
C ASN A 62 1.14 -2.93 17.33
N GLU A 63 2.32 -3.26 16.84
CA GLU A 63 3.57 -3.02 17.56
C GLU A 63 3.87 -1.52 17.62
N ASN A 64 4.54 -1.10 18.67
CA ASN A 64 4.96 0.29 18.78
C ASN A 64 6.21 0.52 17.91
N GLU A 65 6.70 1.75 17.90
CA GLU A 65 7.84 2.10 17.05
C GLU A 65 9.04 1.22 17.26
N THR A 66 9.27 0.77 18.47
CA THR A 66 10.41 -0.09 18.77
C THR A 66 10.30 -1.44 18.05
N GLY A 67 9.09 -2.00 18.01
CA GLY A 67 8.87 -3.30 17.38
C GLY A 67 8.72 -3.25 15.89
N GLN A 68 8.50 -2.08 15.30
CA GLN A 68 8.25 -1.97 13.85
C GLN A 68 9.48 -2.32 13.01
N GLY A 69 10.66 -2.21 13.56
CA GLY A 69 11.87 -2.58 12.85
C GLY A 69 12.05 -4.07 12.66
N THR A 70 11.25 -4.87 13.33
CA THR A 70 11.33 -6.33 13.24
C THR A 70 10.29 -6.84 12.26
N ASN A 71 10.74 -7.39 11.14
CA ASN A 71 9.82 -7.83 10.08
C ASN A 71 8.84 -8.88 10.54
N SER A 72 9.21 -9.73 11.48
CA SER A 72 8.30 -10.77 11.98
C SER A 72 7.14 -10.21 12.79
N ASN A 73 7.18 -8.94 13.15
CA ASN A 73 6.08 -8.28 13.85
C ASN A 73 5.02 -7.72 12.89
N TRP A 74 5.22 -7.87 11.59
CA TRP A 74 4.28 -7.43 10.57
C TRP A 74 3.55 -8.62 9.99
N ILE A 75 2.25 -8.44 9.79
CA ILE A 75 1.39 -9.47 9.26
C ILE A 75 0.90 -9.03 7.89
N THR A 76 1.07 -9.86 6.88
CA THR A 76 0.55 -9.59 5.55
C THR A 76 -0.92 -9.96 5.52
N ILE A 77 -1.78 -8.96 5.31
CA ILE A 77 -3.22 -9.20 5.27
C ILE A 77 -3.74 -9.41 3.86
N SER A 78 -3.00 -8.95 2.86
CA SER A 78 -3.36 -9.17 1.47
C SER A 78 -2.16 -8.90 0.57
N THR A 79 -2.21 -9.43 -0.63
CA THR A 79 -1.17 -9.23 -1.63
C THR A 79 -1.82 -8.76 -2.93
N ILE A 80 -1.29 -7.67 -3.49
CA ILE A 80 -1.71 -7.15 -4.78
C ILE A 80 -0.69 -7.62 -5.80
N THR A 81 -1.15 -8.35 -6.81
CA THR A 81 -0.28 -8.84 -7.88
C THR A 81 -0.68 -8.16 -9.18
N LEU A 82 0.27 -7.51 -9.82
CA LEU A 82 0.05 -6.76 -11.05
C LEU A 82 0.86 -7.36 -12.18
N THR A 83 0.25 -7.46 -13.35
CA THR A 83 0.92 -7.90 -14.57
C THR A 83 0.27 -7.19 -15.74
N GLY A 84 1.07 -6.64 -16.62
CA GLY A 84 0.55 -5.94 -17.79
C GLY A 84 1.62 -5.52 -18.75
N THR A 85 1.20 -4.76 -19.76
CA THR A 85 2.10 -4.17 -20.74
C THR A 85 1.99 -2.66 -20.56
N THR A 86 3.06 -2.02 -20.27
CA THR A 86 3.23 -0.59 -19.95
C THR A 86 2.50 -0.12 -18.70
N THR A 87 1.38 -0.71 -18.33
CA THR A 87 0.69 -0.31 -17.11
C THR A 87 -0.23 -1.42 -16.60
N ALA A 88 -0.42 -1.47 -15.30
CA ALA A 88 -1.42 -2.32 -14.66
C ALA A 88 -1.78 -1.69 -13.32
N THR A 89 -3.02 -1.88 -12.91
CA THR A 89 -3.48 -1.38 -11.61
C THR A 89 -4.47 -2.36 -11.00
N ASP A 90 -4.46 -2.41 -9.68
CA ASP A 90 -5.40 -3.21 -8.92
C ASP A 90 -5.45 -2.67 -7.49
N GLY A 91 -6.41 -3.10 -6.74
CA GLY A 91 -6.54 -2.66 -5.37
C GLY A 91 -7.67 -3.35 -4.65
N PHE A 92 -7.88 -2.96 -3.40
CA PHE A 92 -8.97 -3.52 -2.61
C PHE A 92 -9.30 -2.59 -1.45
N THR A 93 -10.44 -2.86 -0.83
CA THR A 93 -10.84 -2.19 0.40
C THR A 93 -11.07 -3.23 1.48
N THR A 94 -10.86 -2.83 2.71
CA THR A 94 -11.07 -3.73 3.84
C THR A 94 -11.32 -2.94 5.11
N ILE A 95 -11.87 -3.61 6.11
CA ILE A 95 -11.92 -3.08 7.46
C ILE A 95 -10.74 -3.70 8.19
N ALA A 96 -9.81 -2.86 8.60
CA ALA A 96 -8.57 -3.34 9.20
C ALA A 96 -8.18 -2.40 10.34
N PRO A 97 -8.73 -2.60 11.54
CA PRO A 97 -8.49 -1.68 12.66
C PRO A 97 -7.16 -1.97 13.35
N TRP A 98 -6.10 -2.04 12.56
CA TRP A 98 -4.75 -2.19 13.06
C TRP A 98 -4.14 -0.82 13.33
N ARG A 99 -3.14 -0.82 14.18
CA ARG A 99 -2.49 0.44 14.57
C ARG A 99 -1.67 1.05 13.45
N PHE A 100 -0.91 0.21 12.75
CA PHE A 100 0.01 0.65 11.71
C PHE A 100 -0.16 -0.20 10.48
N VAL A 101 0.12 0.40 9.33
CA VAL A 101 0.09 -0.27 8.05
C VAL A 101 1.30 0.16 7.23
N ARG A 102 1.77 -0.74 6.39
CA ARG A 102 2.81 -0.42 5.41
C ARG A 102 2.59 -1.26 4.16
N ALA A 103 3.16 -0.80 3.05
CA ALA A 103 3.22 -1.57 1.82
C ALA A 103 4.61 -2.19 1.71
N ASN A 104 4.68 -3.45 1.31
CA ASN A 104 5.93 -4.15 1.15
C ASN A 104 6.03 -4.69 -0.27
N VAL A 105 6.87 -4.07 -1.09
CA VAL A 105 7.08 -4.48 -2.46
C VAL A 105 8.09 -5.62 -2.46
N THR A 106 7.66 -6.80 -2.89
CA THR A 106 8.53 -7.98 -2.90
C THR A 106 9.08 -8.29 -4.27
N ALA A 107 8.45 -7.76 -5.32
CA ALA A 107 8.96 -7.91 -6.68
C ALA A 107 8.39 -6.76 -7.51
N VAL A 108 9.17 -6.23 -8.43
CA VAL A 108 8.71 -5.20 -9.33
C VAL A 108 9.53 -5.19 -10.62
N SER A 109 8.84 -5.02 -11.74
CA SER A 109 9.44 -4.71 -13.03
C SER A 109 8.71 -3.47 -13.56
N GLY A 110 9.43 -2.38 -13.67
CA GLY A 110 8.86 -1.06 -13.91
C GLY A 110 8.90 -0.21 -12.65
N THR A 111 8.01 0.72 -12.55
CA THR A 111 7.87 1.59 -11.37
C THR A 111 6.49 1.36 -10.78
N VAL A 112 6.43 1.04 -9.50
CA VAL A 112 5.16 0.83 -8.81
C VAL A 112 4.90 1.99 -7.86
N ARG A 113 3.67 2.42 -7.79
CA ARG A 113 3.20 3.40 -6.83
C ARG A 113 2.03 2.80 -6.07
N ILE A 114 2.07 2.89 -4.77
CA ILE A 114 1.01 2.39 -3.90
C ILE A 114 0.37 3.58 -3.22
N ILE A 115 -0.95 3.64 -3.25
CA ILE A 115 -1.72 4.67 -2.57
C ILE A 115 -2.54 3.97 -1.50
N MET A 116 -2.40 4.43 -0.28
CA MET A 116 -3.09 3.85 0.86
C MET A 116 -3.99 4.89 1.49
N GLY A 117 -5.27 4.56 1.63
CA GLY A 117 -6.22 5.36 2.40
C GLY A 117 -6.42 4.70 3.76
N VAL A 118 -5.94 5.31 4.77
CA VAL A 118 -5.89 4.76 6.12
C VAL A 118 -6.20 5.80 7.18
#